data_510782818ce49bf244b49d06bbdaf3a2
#
_entry.id   510782818ce49bf244b49d06bbdaf3a2
#
_cell.length_a   1.000
_cell.length_b   1.000
_cell.length_c   1.000
_cell.angle_alpha   90.00
_cell.angle_beta   90.00
_cell.angle_gamma   90.00
#
_symmetry.space_group_name_H-M   'P 1'
#
loop_
_entity.id
_entity.type
_entity.pdbx_description
1 polymer ?
#
loop_
_entity_poly.entity_id
_entity_poly.type
_entity_poly.pdbx_seq_one_letter_code
_entity_poly.pdbx_strand_id
1 'polypeptide(L)'
;HGLWYRLVQADPTGLTIVIVLLFIGCSVWAGLRCWALGLQWQALQSGGAMATAEQASWAHDYLQARAHPHTDKSILLQVLSDRAHGPQEMAWWLNGIQLKLGLLGKVIGFSVLALELGRMDGFDPQQSAQMLKSLTGGLGIALLTTITGLAANILLGLQLMRIDRFADGLVAEILMLGEAQAVQSSVTGAAE
;
A
#
# COMPACT_ATOMS: atom_id res chain seq x y z
N HIS A 1 -28.59 3.69 2.55
CA HIS A 1 -28.19 4.64 3.64
C HIS A 1 -27.94 3.99 5.01
N GLY A 2 -28.18 2.67 5.22
CA GLY A 2 -28.11 2.03 6.54
C GLY A 2 -26.78 1.34 6.91
N LEU A 3 -25.85 1.10 5.97
CA LEU A 3 -24.63 0.34 6.23
C LEU A 3 -23.68 1.10 7.16
N TRP A 4 -23.45 2.39 6.92
CA TRP A 4 -22.59 3.24 7.76
C TRP A 4 -23.15 3.39 9.19
N TYR A 5 -24.48 3.55 9.32
CA TYR A 5 -25.12 3.64 10.62
C TYR A 5 -25.01 2.33 11.42
N ARG A 6 -25.13 1.18 10.75
CA ARG A 6 -24.93 -0.14 11.38
C ARG A 6 -23.48 -0.39 11.77
N LEU A 7 -22.51 0.07 10.94
CA LEU A 7 -21.07 0.01 11.27
C LEU A 7 -20.73 0.82 12.51
N VAL A 8 -21.23 2.05 12.60
CA VAL A 8 -21.02 2.94 13.76
C VAL A 8 -21.70 2.37 15.02
N GLN A 9 -22.88 1.74 14.90
CA GLN A 9 -23.53 1.09 16.04
C GLN A 9 -22.85 -0.22 16.46
N ALA A 10 -22.24 -0.94 15.53
CA ALA A 10 -21.56 -2.21 15.80
C ALA A 10 -20.14 -2.03 16.36
N ASP A 11 -19.54 -0.87 16.15
CA ASP A 11 -18.18 -0.57 16.63
C ASP A 11 -18.14 0.77 17.39
N PRO A 12 -18.47 0.77 18.69
CA PRO A 12 -18.40 1.97 19.54
C PRO A 12 -16.95 2.47 19.73
N THR A 13 -15.93 1.69 19.35
CA THR A 13 -14.52 2.09 19.42
C THR A 13 -14.08 2.94 18.24
N GLY A 14 -14.83 2.93 17.13
CA GLY A 14 -14.51 3.62 15.88
C GLY A 14 -13.31 3.05 15.10
N LEU A 15 -12.68 1.99 15.59
CA LEU A 15 -11.49 1.40 14.96
C LEU A 15 -11.78 0.85 13.56
N THR A 16 -12.95 0.27 13.33
CA THR A 16 -13.38 -0.21 12.01
C THR A 16 -13.42 0.93 11.00
N ILE A 17 -13.93 2.11 11.42
CA ILE A 17 -13.98 3.30 10.57
C ILE A 17 -12.57 3.77 10.22
N VAL A 18 -11.66 3.80 11.21
CA VAL A 18 -10.25 4.17 10.98
C VAL A 18 -9.60 3.23 9.98
N ILE A 19 -9.79 1.91 10.11
CA ILE A 19 -9.25 0.91 9.18
C ILE A 19 -9.78 1.13 7.76
N VAL A 20 -11.09 1.37 7.61
CA VAL A 20 -11.72 1.61 6.30
C VAL A 20 -11.20 2.92 5.67
N LEU A 21 -11.07 3.99 6.44
CA LEU A 21 -10.53 5.26 5.95
C LEU A 21 -9.07 5.12 5.51
N LEU A 22 -8.23 4.43 6.29
CA LEU A 22 -6.85 4.11 5.91
C LEU A 22 -6.81 3.28 4.63
N PHE A 23 -7.65 2.26 4.51
CA PHE A 23 -7.74 1.43 3.31
C PHE A 23 -8.11 2.25 2.07
N ILE A 24 -9.14 3.10 2.17
CA ILE A 24 -9.56 3.96 1.06
C ILE A 24 -8.45 4.94 0.68
N GLY A 25 -7.84 5.61 1.66
CA GLY A 25 -6.74 6.55 1.42
C GLY A 25 -5.55 5.90 0.72
N CYS A 26 -5.11 4.73 1.23
CA CYS A 26 -4.02 3.98 0.61
C CYS A 26 -4.39 3.43 -0.77
N SER A 27 -5.63 2.99 -0.99
CA SER A 27 -6.09 2.53 -2.32
C SER A 27 -6.15 3.64 -3.35
N VAL A 28 -6.60 4.83 -2.96
CA VAL A 28 -6.57 6.02 -3.83
C VAL A 28 -5.12 6.38 -4.17
N TRP A 29 -4.26 6.43 -3.16
CA TRP A 29 -2.83 6.69 -3.38
C TRP A 29 -2.19 5.65 -4.31
N ALA A 30 -2.50 4.36 -4.12
CA ALA A 30 -2.04 3.26 -4.97
C ALA A 30 -2.51 3.43 -6.42
N GLY A 31 -3.75 3.85 -6.63
CA GLY A 31 -4.30 4.18 -7.95
C GLY A 31 -3.55 5.33 -8.63
N LEU A 32 -3.31 6.44 -7.91
CA LEU A 32 -2.53 7.58 -8.40
C LEU A 32 -1.09 7.18 -8.75
N ARG A 33 -0.47 6.33 -7.91
CA ARG A 33 0.88 5.83 -8.16
C ARG A 33 0.94 4.93 -9.40
N CYS A 34 -0.03 4.03 -9.56
CA CYS A 34 -0.15 3.19 -10.75
C CYS A 34 -0.29 4.03 -12.02
N TRP A 35 -1.09 5.09 -11.97
CA TRP A 35 -1.25 6.03 -13.09
C TRP A 35 0.06 6.76 -13.41
N ALA A 36 0.77 7.26 -12.39
CA ALA A 36 2.07 7.93 -12.58
C ALA A 36 3.11 6.99 -13.22
N LEU A 37 3.20 5.72 -12.79
CA LEU A 37 4.06 4.72 -13.40
C LEU A 37 3.63 4.42 -14.85
N GLY A 38 2.32 4.38 -15.13
CA GLY A 38 1.79 4.21 -16.48
C GLY A 38 2.21 5.33 -17.45
N LEU A 39 2.25 6.57 -16.96
CA LEU A 39 2.75 7.71 -17.75
C LEU A 39 4.24 7.56 -18.09
N GLN A 40 5.06 7.10 -17.11
CA GLN A 40 6.48 6.82 -17.36
C GLN A 40 6.68 5.71 -18.39
N TRP A 41 5.85 4.68 -18.35
CA TRP A 41 5.86 3.59 -19.32
C TRP A 41 5.51 4.09 -20.75
N GLN A 42 4.48 4.92 -20.89
CA GLN A 42 4.11 5.52 -22.17
C GLN A 42 5.21 6.43 -22.72
N ALA A 43 5.84 7.25 -21.85
CA ALA A 43 6.96 8.10 -22.23
C ALA A 43 8.15 7.28 -22.75
N LEU A 44 8.40 6.11 -22.14
CA LEU A 44 9.45 5.19 -22.57
C LEU A 44 9.16 4.63 -23.97
N GLN A 45 7.94 4.17 -24.24
CA GLN A 45 7.54 3.59 -25.53
C GLN A 45 7.50 4.62 -26.68
N SER A 46 7.17 5.88 -26.38
CA SER A 46 7.13 6.95 -27.37
C SER A 46 8.50 7.55 -27.71
N GLY A 47 9.58 6.95 -27.23
CA GLY A 47 10.95 7.41 -27.54
C GLY A 47 11.27 8.81 -27.01
N GLY A 48 10.58 9.28 -25.97
CA GLY A 48 10.76 10.62 -25.40
C GLY A 48 10.14 11.76 -26.18
N ALA A 49 9.55 11.51 -27.37
CA ALA A 49 9.01 12.55 -28.24
C ALA A 49 7.74 13.25 -27.69
N MET A 50 7.07 12.65 -26.71
CA MET A 50 5.88 13.19 -26.05
C MET A 50 6.08 13.61 -24.59
N ALA A 51 7.29 13.56 -24.09
CA ALA A 51 7.58 14.07 -22.74
C ALA A 51 7.52 15.60 -22.78
N THR A 52 6.41 16.17 -22.34
CA THR A 52 6.38 17.59 -21.97
C THR A 52 7.46 17.83 -20.92
N ALA A 53 8.15 18.97 -21.02
CA ALA A 53 9.34 19.31 -20.20
C ALA A 53 9.13 19.22 -18.67
N GLU A 54 7.91 19.02 -18.20
CA GLU A 54 7.51 18.89 -16.79
C GLU A 54 7.47 17.43 -16.31
N GLN A 55 7.53 16.47 -17.24
CA GLN A 55 7.60 15.02 -16.94
C GLN A 55 8.98 14.50 -17.32
N ALA A 56 10.01 14.91 -16.58
CA ALA A 56 11.34 14.31 -16.71
C ALA A 56 11.19 12.78 -16.66
N SER A 57 11.33 12.14 -17.81
CA SER A 57 11.25 10.67 -17.90
C SER A 57 12.44 10.11 -17.14
N TRP A 58 12.19 9.22 -16.18
CA TRP A 58 13.27 8.53 -15.43
C TRP A 58 14.26 7.85 -16.36
N ALA A 59 13.77 7.36 -17.51
CA ALA A 59 14.59 6.79 -18.56
C ALA A 59 15.56 7.82 -19.16
N HIS A 60 15.06 9.02 -19.47
CA HIS A 60 15.89 10.08 -20.04
C HIS A 60 17.00 10.51 -19.06
N ASP A 61 16.63 10.76 -17.78
CA ASP A 61 17.57 11.10 -16.73
C ASP A 61 18.65 10.02 -16.57
N TYR A 62 18.24 8.74 -16.57
CA TYR A 62 19.15 7.61 -16.45
C TYR A 62 20.10 7.51 -17.65
N LEU A 63 19.59 7.60 -18.88
CA LEU A 63 20.36 7.49 -20.09
C LEU A 63 21.35 8.66 -20.24
N GLN A 64 20.91 9.88 -19.91
CA GLN A 64 21.77 11.07 -19.93
C GLN A 64 22.87 10.97 -18.87
N ALA A 65 22.55 10.57 -17.66
CA ALA A 65 23.54 10.38 -16.59
C ALA A 65 24.55 9.27 -16.92
N ARG A 66 24.09 8.21 -17.60
CA ARG A 66 24.95 7.10 -18.06
C ARG A 66 25.93 7.49 -19.17
N ALA A 67 25.61 8.48 -19.98
CA ALA A 67 26.49 8.99 -21.04
C ALA A 67 27.73 9.69 -20.50
N HIS A 68 27.75 10.09 -19.22
CA HIS A 68 28.91 10.71 -18.58
C HIS A 68 29.94 9.65 -18.17
N PRO A 69 31.21 9.77 -18.60
CA PRO A 69 32.23 8.72 -18.45
C PRO A 69 32.67 8.47 -17.00
N HIS A 70 32.37 9.37 -16.07
CA HIS A 70 32.77 9.24 -14.65
C HIS A 70 31.66 8.84 -13.71
N THR A 71 30.45 8.51 -14.22
CA THR A 71 29.31 8.16 -13.38
C THR A 71 29.31 6.67 -13.06
N ASP A 72 29.30 6.35 -11.77
CA ASP A 72 29.22 4.97 -11.32
C ASP A 72 27.85 4.38 -11.64
N LYS A 73 27.85 3.31 -12.45
CA LYS A 73 26.63 2.61 -12.89
C LYS A 73 25.82 2.06 -11.71
N SER A 74 26.50 1.68 -10.62
CA SER A 74 25.83 1.13 -9.44
C SER A 74 25.01 2.20 -8.71
N ILE A 75 25.52 3.42 -8.62
CA ILE A 75 24.81 4.55 -8.01
C ILE A 75 23.60 4.94 -8.84
N LEU A 76 23.73 4.99 -10.18
CA LEU A 76 22.60 5.28 -11.07
C LEU A 76 21.47 4.26 -10.93
N LEU A 77 21.83 2.98 -10.83
CA LEU A 77 20.88 1.89 -10.66
C LEU A 77 20.16 1.99 -9.31
N GLN A 78 20.88 2.33 -8.26
CA GLN A 78 20.29 2.55 -6.93
C GLN A 78 19.32 3.72 -6.94
N VAL A 79 19.69 4.86 -7.53
CA VAL A 79 18.81 6.04 -7.63
C VAL A 79 17.55 5.73 -8.44
N LEU A 80 17.68 4.97 -9.54
CA LEU A 80 16.52 4.56 -10.34
C LEU A 80 15.60 3.64 -9.55
N SER A 81 16.15 2.67 -8.83
CA SER A 81 15.42 1.76 -7.97
C SER A 81 14.70 2.51 -6.83
N ASP A 82 15.37 3.44 -6.17
CA ASP A 82 14.79 4.26 -5.09
C ASP A 82 13.62 5.12 -5.60
N ARG A 83 13.73 5.70 -6.79
CA ARG A 83 12.62 6.44 -7.42
C ARG A 83 11.43 5.54 -7.74
N ALA A 84 11.68 4.31 -8.16
CA ALA A 84 10.65 3.35 -8.52
C ALA A 84 9.93 2.77 -7.28
N HIS A 85 10.64 2.46 -6.19
CA HIS A 85 10.13 1.70 -5.04
C HIS A 85 9.99 2.53 -3.76
N GLY A 86 10.79 3.58 -3.56
CA GLY A 86 10.81 4.35 -2.30
C GLY A 86 9.43 4.78 -1.79
N PRO A 87 8.54 5.36 -2.62
CA PRO A 87 7.20 5.75 -2.17
C PRO A 87 6.32 4.58 -1.70
N GLN A 88 6.60 3.35 -2.16
CA GLN A 88 5.80 2.17 -1.84
C GLN A 88 6.12 1.61 -0.45
N GLU A 89 7.31 1.86 0.09
CA GLU A 89 7.70 1.41 1.44
C GLU A 89 6.75 1.94 2.51
N MET A 90 6.38 3.23 2.43
CA MET A 90 5.42 3.84 3.33
C MET A 90 4.05 3.16 3.23
N ALA A 91 3.60 2.82 2.03
CA ALA A 91 2.32 2.14 1.82
C ALA A 91 2.34 0.71 2.37
N TRP A 92 3.46 -0.02 2.25
CA TRP A 92 3.64 -1.33 2.88
C TRP A 92 3.61 -1.25 4.41
N TRP A 93 4.22 -0.21 4.98
CA TRP A 93 4.15 0.02 6.43
C TRP A 93 2.72 0.31 6.88
N LEU A 94 1.98 1.18 6.16
CA LEU A 94 0.55 1.45 6.42
C LEU A 94 -0.31 0.20 6.27
N ASN A 95 -0.03 -0.65 5.29
CA ASN A 95 -0.70 -1.94 5.14
C ASN A 95 -0.53 -2.82 6.39
N GLY A 96 0.69 -2.88 6.94
CA GLY A 96 0.97 -3.60 8.19
C GLY A 96 0.25 -3.01 9.41
N ILE A 97 -0.02 -1.70 9.44
CA ILE A 97 -0.79 -1.04 10.51
C ILE A 97 -2.26 -1.50 10.50
N GLN A 98 -2.88 -1.66 9.34
CA GLN A 98 -4.28 -2.10 9.23
C GLN A 98 -4.52 -3.44 9.95
N LEU A 99 -3.59 -4.39 9.79
CA LEU A 99 -3.64 -5.66 10.49
C LEU A 99 -3.50 -5.48 12.01
N LYS A 100 -2.56 -4.64 12.45
CA LYS A 100 -2.34 -4.35 13.86
C LYS A 100 -3.53 -3.67 14.50
N LEU A 101 -4.20 -2.75 13.80
CA LEU A 101 -5.44 -2.11 14.25
C LEU A 101 -6.58 -3.11 14.38
N GLY A 102 -6.71 -4.04 13.43
CA GLY A 102 -7.69 -5.14 13.53
C GLY A 102 -7.47 -6.01 14.76
N LEU A 103 -6.21 -6.35 15.07
CA LEU A 103 -5.85 -7.10 16.28
C LEU A 103 -6.07 -6.28 17.57
N LEU A 104 -5.77 -4.98 17.53
CA LEU A 104 -6.03 -4.08 18.66
C LEU A 104 -7.53 -4.01 18.98
N GLY A 105 -8.39 -3.93 17.95
CA GLY A 105 -9.84 -3.96 18.12
C GLY A 105 -10.32 -5.24 18.79
N LYS A 106 -9.70 -6.39 18.50
CA LYS A 106 -9.97 -7.66 19.16
C LYS A 106 -9.63 -7.59 20.65
N VAL A 107 -8.48 -7.04 21.01
CA VAL A 107 -8.05 -6.89 22.42
C VAL A 107 -8.99 -5.96 23.17
N ILE A 108 -9.37 -4.83 22.58
CA ILE A 108 -10.31 -3.88 23.19
C ILE A 108 -11.69 -4.53 23.37
N GLY A 109 -12.21 -5.23 22.36
CA GLY A 109 -13.49 -5.93 22.45
C GLY A 109 -13.52 -6.96 23.58
N PHE A 110 -12.46 -7.76 23.76
CA PHE A 110 -12.36 -8.69 24.87
C PHE A 110 -12.14 -8.01 26.21
N SER A 111 -11.44 -6.87 26.27
CA SER A 111 -11.26 -6.12 27.50
C SER A 111 -12.59 -5.55 28.01
N VAL A 112 -13.42 -5.01 27.12
CA VAL A 112 -14.79 -4.54 27.47
C VAL A 112 -15.60 -5.69 28.02
N LEU A 113 -15.58 -6.83 27.36
CA LEU A 113 -16.28 -8.04 27.78
C LEU A 113 -15.82 -8.52 29.17
N ALA A 114 -14.52 -8.55 29.44
CA ALA A 114 -13.96 -8.97 30.72
C ALA A 114 -14.34 -8.01 31.85
N LEU A 115 -14.36 -6.70 31.60
CA LEU A 115 -14.78 -5.68 32.56
C LEU A 115 -16.29 -5.80 32.91
N GLU A 116 -17.14 -6.09 31.95
CA GLU A 116 -18.57 -6.30 32.18
C GLU A 116 -18.81 -7.57 33.02
N LEU A 117 -18.12 -8.67 32.70
CA LEU A 117 -18.17 -9.90 33.48
C LEU A 117 -17.72 -9.70 34.93
N GLY A 118 -16.64 -8.94 35.15
CA GLY A 118 -16.09 -8.67 36.49
C GLY A 118 -16.98 -7.78 37.38
N ARG A 119 -17.98 -7.12 36.83
CA ARG A 119 -18.94 -6.26 37.57
C ARG A 119 -20.18 -7.00 38.05
N MET A 120 -20.31 -8.29 37.75
CA MET A 120 -21.48 -9.07 38.05
C MET A 120 -21.35 -9.74 39.43
N ASP A 121 -22.09 -9.25 40.40
CA ASP A 121 -22.20 -9.83 41.76
C ASP A 121 -23.46 -10.71 41.86
N GLY A 122 -23.39 -11.98 41.34
CA GLY A 122 -24.43 -12.97 41.55
C GLY A 122 -25.15 -13.47 40.26
N PHE A 123 -25.75 -14.68 40.39
CA PHE A 123 -26.48 -15.34 39.29
C PHE A 123 -27.99 -15.13 39.46
N ASP A 124 -28.50 -14.03 38.95
CA ASP A 124 -29.94 -13.81 38.79
C ASP A 124 -30.36 -14.14 37.33
N PRO A 125 -31.47 -14.84 37.07
CA PRO A 125 -31.95 -15.18 35.74
C PRO A 125 -32.13 -13.97 34.79
N GLN A 126 -32.53 -12.81 35.31
CA GLN A 126 -32.66 -11.57 34.54
C GLN A 126 -31.28 -10.98 34.15
N GLN A 127 -30.30 -11.11 35.03
CA GLN A 127 -28.92 -10.71 34.76
C GLN A 127 -28.26 -11.62 33.73
N SER A 128 -28.62 -12.91 33.67
CA SER A 128 -28.09 -13.85 32.67
C SER A 128 -28.44 -13.47 31.21
N ALA A 129 -29.63 -12.94 30.98
CA ALA A 129 -30.04 -12.47 29.63
C ALA A 129 -29.25 -11.20 29.23
N GLN A 130 -29.01 -10.31 30.18
CA GLN A 130 -28.22 -9.10 29.95
C GLN A 130 -26.75 -9.41 29.71
N MET A 131 -26.21 -10.38 30.47
CA MET A 131 -24.88 -10.95 30.30
C MET A 131 -24.69 -11.51 28.89
N LEU A 132 -25.61 -12.32 28.40
CA LEU A 132 -25.54 -12.88 27.05
C LEU A 132 -25.53 -11.80 25.98
N LYS A 133 -26.29 -10.72 26.17
CA LYS A 133 -26.30 -9.57 25.26
C LYS A 133 -24.96 -8.82 25.25
N SER A 134 -24.35 -8.59 26.41
CA SER A 134 -23.06 -7.93 26.54
C SER A 134 -21.92 -8.78 25.95
N LEU A 135 -21.94 -10.11 26.23
CA LEU A 135 -21.01 -11.09 25.65
C LEU A 135 -21.05 -11.06 24.12
N THR A 136 -22.27 -11.07 23.57
CA THR A 136 -22.47 -11.05 22.12
C THR A 136 -22.00 -9.72 21.52
N GLY A 137 -22.22 -8.60 22.23
CA GLY A 137 -21.77 -7.26 21.80
C GLY A 137 -20.25 -7.15 21.75
N GLY A 138 -19.53 -7.47 22.84
CA GLY A 138 -18.08 -7.41 22.91
C GLY A 138 -17.38 -8.35 21.91
N LEU A 139 -17.93 -9.55 21.74
CA LEU A 139 -17.43 -10.51 20.75
C LEU A 139 -17.66 -10.00 19.33
N GLY A 140 -18.83 -9.39 19.07
CA GLY A 140 -19.16 -8.79 17.77
C GLY A 140 -18.17 -7.72 17.35
N ILE A 141 -17.80 -6.80 18.26
CA ILE A 141 -16.79 -5.77 18.02
C ILE A 141 -15.44 -6.41 17.70
N ALA A 142 -15.00 -7.37 18.52
CA ALA A 142 -13.71 -8.04 18.36
C ALA A 142 -13.59 -8.76 17.00
N LEU A 143 -14.66 -9.41 16.56
CA LEU A 143 -14.70 -10.11 15.27
C LEU A 143 -14.76 -9.15 14.09
N LEU A 144 -15.62 -8.12 14.16
CA LEU A 144 -15.82 -7.16 13.07
C LEU A 144 -14.53 -6.40 12.76
N THR A 145 -13.85 -5.86 13.75
CA THR A 145 -12.60 -5.12 13.57
C THR A 145 -11.49 -6.01 13.01
N THR A 146 -11.40 -7.27 13.46
CA THR A 146 -10.40 -8.22 12.98
C THR A 146 -10.63 -8.60 11.52
N ILE A 147 -11.89 -8.91 11.14
CA ILE A 147 -12.23 -9.26 9.76
C ILE A 147 -11.97 -8.07 8.84
N THR A 148 -12.38 -6.87 9.25
CA THR A 148 -12.16 -5.66 8.46
C THR A 148 -10.67 -5.37 8.27
N GLY A 149 -9.86 -5.47 9.34
CA GLY A 149 -8.42 -5.27 9.28
C GLY A 149 -7.71 -6.29 8.38
N LEU A 150 -8.10 -7.58 8.46
CA LEU A 150 -7.58 -8.63 7.60
C LEU A 150 -7.97 -8.41 6.13
N ALA A 151 -9.22 -8.13 5.85
CA ALA A 151 -9.71 -7.89 4.49
C ALA A 151 -9.00 -6.68 3.86
N ALA A 152 -8.91 -5.57 4.59
CA ALA A 152 -8.21 -4.37 4.14
C ALA A 152 -6.72 -4.64 3.88
N ASN A 153 -6.04 -5.37 4.78
CA ASN A 153 -4.63 -5.73 4.61
C ASN A 153 -4.39 -6.61 3.37
N ILE A 154 -5.22 -7.63 3.15
CA ILE A 154 -5.10 -8.51 1.99
C ILE A 154 -5.33 -7.76 0.68
N LEU A 155 -6.41 -6.97 0.61
CA LEU A 155 -6.76 -6.23 -0.61
C LEU A 155 -5.71 -5.16 -0.95
N LEU A 156 -5.25 -4.41 0.04
CA LEU A 156 -4.20 -3.41 -0.17
C LEU A 156 -2.86 -4.07 -0.52
N GLY A 157 -2.49 -5.17 0.15
CA GLY A 157 -1.28 -5.93 -0.16
C GLY A 157 -1.25 -6.42 -1.61
N LEU A 158 -2.39 -6.90 -2.15
CA LEU A 158 -2.52 -7.28 -3.55
C LEU A 158 -2.34 -6.10 -4.51
N GLN A 159 -2.86 -4.92 -4.16
CA GLN A 159 -2.67 -3.70 -4.96
C GLN A 159 -1.19 -3.28 -4.98
N LEU A 160 -0.54 -3.25 -3.83
CA LEU A 160 0.87 -2.89 -3.70
C LEU A 160 1.79 -3.86 -4.46
N MET A 161 1.56 -5.17 -4.32
CA MET A 161 2.31 -6.18 -5.05
C MET A 161 2.23 -5.98 -6.58
N ARG A 162 1.08 -5.57 -7.10
CA ARG A 162 0.94 -5.27 -8.53
C ARG A 162 1.72 -4.04 -8.94
N ILE A 163 1.70 -3.00 -8.11
CA ILE A 163 2.46 -1.77 -8.36
C ILE A 163 3.97 -2.06 -8.35
N ASP A 164 4.44 -2.86 -7.38
CA ASP A 164 5.85 -3.26 -7.29
C ASP A 164 6.29 -3.99 -8.55
N ARG A 165 5.53 -5.00 -8.99
CA ARG A 165 5.83 -5.72 -10.25
C ARG A 165 5.84 -4.81 -11.47
N PHE A 166 4.96 -3.83 -11.51
CA PHE A 166 4.92 -2.87 -12.62
C PHE A 166 6.14 -1.93 -12.58
N ALA A 167 6.56 -1.50 -11.38
CA ALA A 167 7.76 -0.71 -11.18
C ALA A 167 9.03 -1.48 -11.55
N ASP A 168 9.13 -2.77 -11.15
CA ASP A 168 10.23 -3.67 -11.53
C ASP A 168 10.34 -3.80 -13.06
N GLY A 169 9.21 -4.01 -13.74
CA GLY A 169 9.16 -4.09 -15.19
C GLY A 169 9.65 -2.81 -15.87
N LEU A 170 9.26 -1.65 -15.35
CA LEU A 170 9.69 -0.35 -15.86
C LEU A 170 11.21 -0.16 -15.70
N VAL A 171 11.75 -0.49 -14.53
CA VAL A 171 13.19 -0.41 -14.26
C VAL A 171 13.96 -1.35 -15.19
N ALA A 172 13.50 -2.59 -15.36
CA ALA A 172 14.14 -3.55 -16.25
C ALA A 172 14.19 -3.07 -17.70
N GLU A 173 13.10 -2.49 -18.21
CA GLU A 173 13.04 -1.96 -19.57
C GLU A 173 13.99 -0.77 -19.78
N ILE A 174 14.05 0.16 -18.81
CA ILE A 174 15.00 1.29 -18.84
C ILE A 174 16.45 0.78 -18.89
N LEU A 175 16.77 -0.26 -18.11
CA LEU A 175 18.11 -0.85 -18.11
C LEU A 175 18.46 -1.51 -19.44
N MET A 176 17.52 -2.27 -20.03
CA MET A 176 17.71 -2.90 -21.34
C MET A 176 17.97 -1.86 -22.43
N LEU A 177 17.21 -0.77 -22.45
CA LEU A 177 17.44 0.33 -23.39
C LEU A 177 18.81 0.97 -23.21
N GLY A 178 19.22 1.17 -21.97
CA GLY A 178 20.55 1.71 -21.66
C GLY A 178 21.69 0.80 -22.13
N GLU A 179 21.56 -0.53 -21.99
CA GLU A 179 22.57 -1.47 -22.52
C GLU A 179 22.58 -1.48 -24.06
N ALA A 180 21.42 -1.49 -24.71
CA ALA A 180 21.33 -1.48 -26.17
C ALA A 180 22.00 -0.23 -26.76
N GLN A 181 21.80 0.96 -26.19
CA GLN A 181 22.47 2.19 -26.61
C GLN A 181 23.98 2.15 -26.40
N ALA A 182 24.46 1.59 -25.32
CA ALA A 182 25.89 1.47 -25.03
C ALA A 182 26.60 0.55 -26.05
N VAL A 183 25.95 -0.56 -26.45
CA VAL A 183 26.46 -1.46 -27.46
C VAL A 183 26.49 -0.75 -28.83
N GLN A 184 25.46 0.00 -29.17
CA GLN A 184 25.35 0.70 -30.44
C GLN A 184 26.42 1.80 -30.58
N SER A 185 26.68 2.57 -29.52
CA SER A 185 27.73 3.58 -29.49
C SER A 185 29.15 2.98 -29.61
N SER A 186 29.39 1.81 -29.00
CA SER A 186 30.67 1.11 -29.10
C SER A 186 30.94 0.56 -30.50
N VAL A 187 29.93 0.10 -31.21
CA VAL A 187 30.06 -0.39 -32.59
C VAL A 187 30.33 0.75 -33.56
N THR A 188 29.66 1.91 -33.38
CA THR A 188 29.86 3.08 -34.25
C THR A 188 31.23 3.71 -34.05
N GLY A 189 31.74 3.81 -32.80
CA GLY A 189 33.07 4.33 -32.49
C GLY A 189 34.23 3.40 -32.86
N ALA A 190 33.96 2.12 -33.17
CA ALA A 190 34.96 1.17 -33.65
C ALA A 190 35.07 1.13 -35.20
N ALA A 191 34.13 1.81 -35.88
CA ALA A 191 34.09 1.88 -37.34
C ALA A 191 34.68 3.17 -37.93
N GLU A 192 35.04 4.13 -37.04
CA GLU A 192 35.85 5.34 -37.37
C GLU A 192 37.32 5.12 -37.02
#